data_acc9a0d28ecaa903087f4495a0347db0
#
_entry.id   acc9a0d28ecaa903087f4495a0347db0
#
_cell.length_a   1.000
_cell.length_b   1.000
_cell.length_c   1.000
_cell.angle_alpha   90.00
_cell.angle_beta   90.00
_cell.angle_gamma   90.00
#
_symmetry.space_group_name_H-M   'P 1'
#
loop_
_entity.id
_entity.type
_entity.pdbx_description
1 polymer ?
#
loop_
_entity_poly.entity_id
_entity_poly.type
_entity_poly.pdbx_seq_one_letter_code
_entity_poly.pdbx_strand_id
1 'polypeptide(L)'
;SMFVSSEVVKWDIEKLEVVDRAPTYYSVGHLMVPGGPTTKPHGKYLVAYNKITKDRYLPTGPELAHSAQLYDISGDKIKLLLDFPTIGEPHYAEALPASLIKDKQVKFYPLEKNSHPYATKSPDATKIERKGKEVHVYMTSIRSHFGPDNIEGIKLGDEVYFHVTNLEQDWDVPHGFAIKGANTAEALIMPGATQTLKWVPDRVGVFPFYCTDFCSALHQEMQGYIRVSPAGSNVPLTYSLGK
;
A
#
# COMPACT_ATOMS: atom_id res chain seq x y z
N SER A 1 16.59 2.44 1.18
CA SER A 1 16.59 2.22 -0.28
C SER A 1 16.21 3.49 -1.01
N MET A 2 16.64 3.55 -2.24
CA MET A 2 16.32 4.64 -3.16
C MET A 2 15.58 4.02 -4.35
N PHE A 3 14.25 4.08 -4.31
CA PHE A 3 13.41 3.40 -5.30
C PHE A 3 13.68 3.87 -6.74
N VAL A 4 13.70 5.18 -6.95
CA VAL A 4 13.85 5.77 -8.29
C VAL A 4 15.24 5.55 -8.87
N SER A 5 16.29 5.72 -8.06
CA SER A 5 17.67 5.52 -8.51
C SER A 5 18.14 4.07 -8.48
N SER A 6 17.33 3.17 -7.93
CA SER A 6 17.68 1.74 -7.77
C SER A 6 19.00 1.54 -7.02
N GLU A 7 19.03 2.03 -5.80
CA GLU A 7 20.23 1.97 -4.95
C GLU A 7 19.89 1.58 -3.52
N VAL A 8 20.81 0.91 -2.86
CA VAL A 8 20.94 0.81 -1.42
C VAL A 8 21.98 1.82 -0.96
N VAL A 9 21.66 2.64 0.03
CA VAL A 9 22.52 3.68 0.57
C VAL A 9 22.79 3.42 2.04
N LYS A 10 24.07 3.44 2.43
CA LYS A 10 24.53 3.35 3.81
C LYS A 10 24.87 4.73 4.35
N TRP A 11 24.29 5.08 5.50
CA TRP A 11 24.47 6.36 6.15
C TRP A 11 25.21 6.19 7.48
N ASP A 12 26.10 7.14 7.77
CA ASP A 12 26.59 7.40 9.13
C ASP A 12 25.59 8.38 9.78
N ILE A 13 24.86 7.91 10.78
CA ILE A 13 23.82 8.73 11.44
C ILE A 13 24.38 9.78 12.40
N GLU A 14 25.63 9.63 12.85
CA GLU A 14 26.26 10.62 13.71
C GLU A 14 26.81 11.80 12.91
N LYS A 15 27.41 11.49 11.74
CA LYS A 15 27.97 12.51 10.85
C LYS A 15 26.99 13.03 9.82
N LEU A 16 25.83 12.35 9.65
CA LEU A 16 24.82 12.62 8.60
C LEU A 16 25.41 12.55 7.18
N GLU A 17 26.34 11.64 6.96
CA GLU A 17 27.02 11.46 5.69
C GLU A 17 26.71 10.09 5.06
N VAL A 18 26.71 10.06 3.73
CA VAL A 18 26.64 8.81 2.98
C VAL A 18 27.99 8.11 3.02
N VAL A 19 28.04 6.92 3.62
CA VAL A 19 29.26 6.09 3.70
C VAL A 19 29.50 5.34 2.40
N ASP A 20 28.42 4.75 1.85
CA ASP A 20 28.52 3.96 0.62
C ASP A 20 27.19 3.85 -0.12
N ARG A 21 27.26 3.53 -1.41
CA ARG A 21 26.12 3.26 -2.28
C ARG A 21 26.36 2.00 -3.08
N ALA A 22 25.35 1.15 -3.19
CA ALA A 22 25.39 -0.02 -4.06
C ALA A 22 24.18 0.00 -5.00
N PRO A 23 24.38 -0.21 -6.31
CA PRO A 23 23.28 -0.31 -7.24
C PRO A 23 22.50 -1.60 -6.98
N THR A 24 21.18 -1.53 -7.18
CA THR A 24 20.33 -2.71 -7.30
C THR A 24 20.02 -2.96 -8.77
N TYR A 25 19.70 -4.20 -9.14
CA TYR A 25 19.36 -4.52 -10.53
C TYR A 25 18.02 -3.91 -10.93
N TYR A 26 17.12 -3.77 -9.95
CA TYR A 26 15.76 -3.28 -10.14
C TYR A 26 15.40 -2.25 -9.09
N SER A 27 14.27 -1.58 -9.27
CA SER A 27 13.77 -0.64 -8.27
C SER A 27 13.35 -1.37 -7.01
N VAL A 28 13.91 -0.98 -5.87
CA VAL A 28 13.73 -1.63 -4.57
C VAL A 28 12.61 -0.95 -3.79
N GLY A 29 11.56 -1.69 -3.47
CA GLY A 29 10.45 -1.21 -2.65
C GLY A 29 10.80 -1.25 -1.16
N HIS A 30 11.21 -2.41 -0.67
CA HIS A 30 11.46 -2.64 0.76
C HIS A 30 12.84 -3.24 1.00
N LEU A 31 13.32 -3.03 2.23
CA LEU A 31 14.55 -3.63 2.74
C LEU A 31 14.23 -4.44 4.00
N MET A 32 14.94 -5.54 4.19
CA MET A 32 14.91 -6.32 5.42
C MET A 32 16.32 -6.46 5.98
N VAL A 33 16.47 -6.18 7.27
CA VAL A 33 17.69 -6.48 8.04
C VAL A 33 17.33 -7.55 9.05
N PRO A 34 18.04 -8.67 9.13
CA PRO A 34 17.77 -9.72 10.12
C PRO A 34 17.81 -9.16 11.54
N GLY A 35 16.85 -9.58 12.36
CA GLY A 35 16.68 -9.12 13.72
C GLY A 35 15.41 -8.30 13.96
N GLY A 36 14.69 -7.96 12.88
CA GLY A 36 13.41 -7.25 12.95
C GLY A 36 13.51 -5.85 13.59
N PRO A 37 12.41 -5.28 14.06
CA PRO A 37 12.36 -3.98 14.71
C PRO A 37 13.05 -4.04 16.10
N THR A 38 14.32 -3.82 16.12
CA THR A 38 15.17 -3.87 17.32
C THR A 38 16.13 -2.69 17.36
N THR A 39 16.48 -2.26 18.57
CA THR A 39 17.55 -1.27 18.78
C THR A 39 18.95 -1.84 18.56
N LYS A 40 19.05 -3.17 18.40
CA LYS A 40 20.31 -3.88 18.15
C LYS A 40 20.17 -4.76 16.91
N PRO A 41 20.09 -4.19 15.70
CA PRO A 41 19.98 -4.95 14.47
C PRO A 41 21.25 -5.81 14.29
N HIS A 42 21.10 -6.90 13.53
CA HIS A 42 22.22 -7.83 13.26
C HIS A 42 23.43 -7.15 12.61
N GLY A 43 23.20 -6.12 11.78
CA GLY A 43 24.24 -5.26 11.22
C GLY A 43 25.15 -5.91 10.16
N LYS A 44 24.88 -7.15 9.75
CA LYS A 44 25.72 -7.88 8.81
C LYS A 44 25.10 -8.03 7.43
N TYR A 45 23.83 -8.34 7.37
CA TYR A 45 23.13 -8.63 6.12
C TYR A 45 21.94 -7.70 5.89
N LEU A 46 21.65 -7.47 4.62
CA LEU A 46 20.48 -6.74 4.16
C LEU A 46 19.90 -7.49 2.95
N VAL A 47 18.59 -7.64 2.90
CA VAL A 47 17.87 -8.10 1.72
C VAL A 47 17.10 -6.96 1.12
N ALA A 48 17.27 -6.73 -0.17
CA ALA A 48 16.55 -5.75 -0.95
C ALA A 48 15.52 -6.45 -1.85
N TYR A 49 14.24 -6.09 -1.72
CA TYR A 49 13.15 -6.67 -2.49
C TYR A 49 12.88 -5.82 -3.71
N ASN A 50 13.05 -6.40 -4.89
CA ASN A 50 12.87 -5.72 -6.16
C ASN A 50 11.38 -5.65 -6.50
N LYS A 51 10.88 -4.46 -6.85
CA LYS A 51 9.48 -4.23 -7.17
C LYS A 51 9.19 -4.22 -8.67
N ILE A 52 9.99 -3.46 -9.41
CA ILE A 52 9.83 -3.30 -10.85
C ILE A 52 11.19 -3.32 -11.54
N THR A 53 11.18 -3.73 -12.80
CA THR A 53 12.37 -3.62 -13.67
C THR A 53 12.69 -2.15 -13.94
N LYS A 54 13.95 -1.87 -14.29
CA LYS A 54 14.38 -0.51 -14.64
C LYS A 54 13.75 0.02 -15.93
N ASP A 55 13.31 -0.86 -16.80
CA ASP A 55 12.75 -0.52 -18.09
C ASP A 55 11.29 -0.06 -17.99
N ARG A 56 11.10 1.07 -17.32
CA ARG A 56 9.77 1.70 -17.12
C ARG A 56 9.14 2.23 -18.39
N TYR A 57 9.90 2.29 -19.45
CA TYR A 57 9.47 2.94 -20.71
C TYR A 57 8.89 1.96 -21.73
N LEU A 58 8.62 0.73 -21.32
CA LEU A 58 7.91 -0.21 -22.18
C LEU A 58 6.46 0.28 -22.38
N PRO A 59 5.94 0.19 -23.61
CA PRO A 59 4.57 0.60 -23.92
C PRO A 59 3.49 -0.13 -23.12
N THR A 60 3.83 -1.25 -22.53
CA THR A 60 2.95 -2.12 -21.72
C THR A 60 2.94 -1.78 -20.22
N GLY A 61 3.68 -0.76 -19.80
CA GLY A 61 3.84 -0.40 -18.38
C GLY A 61 5.03 -1.09 -17.70
N PRO A 62 5.25 -0.84 -16.40
CA PRO A 62 6.35 -1.42 -15.66
C PRO A 62 6.17 -2.93 -15.49
N GLU A 63 7.19 -3.68 -15.80
CA GLU A 63 7.25 -5.11 -15.56
C GLU A 63 7.61 -5.39 -14.10
N LEU A 64 6.89 -6.32 -13.47
CA LEU A 64 7.17 -6.72 -12.09
C LEU A 64 8.49 -7.48 -12.00
N ALA A 65 9.30 -7.14 -11.01
CA ALA A 65 10.50 -7.88 -10.70
C ALA A 65 10.18 -9.14 -9.88
N HIS A 66 10.93 -10.21 -10.12
CA HIS A 66 10.77 -11.51 -9.48
C HIS A 66 12.05 -11.92 -8.76
N SER A 67 12.71 -10.98 -8.10
CA SER A 67 13.97 -11.25 -7.42
C SER A 67 14.16 -10.43 -6.16
N ALA A 68 15.08 -10.90 -5.32
CA ALA A 68 15.61 -10.16 -4.20
C ALA A 68 17.14 -10.28 -4.18
N GLN A 69 17.80 -9.29 -3.62
CA GLN A 69 19.26 -9.21 -3.56
C GLN A 69 19.74 -9.22 -2.11
N LEU A 70 20.67 -10.10 -1.80
CA LEU A 70 21.32 -10.19 -0.49
C LEU A 70 22.66 -9.43 -0.53
N TYR A 71 22.83 -8.54 0.45
CA TYR A 71 24.07 -7.76 0.61
C TYR A 71 24.72 -8.03 1.96
N ASP A 72 26.06 -8.00 1.98
CA ASP A 72 26.86 -7.84 3.20
C ASP A 72 27.06 -6.35 3.44
N ILE A 73 26.61 -5.89 4.62
CA ILE A 73 26.71 -4.49 5.06
C ILE A 73 27.59 -4.32 6.30
N SER A 74 28.35 -5.35 6.69
CA SER A 74 29.16 -5.34 7.91
C SER A 74 30.37 -4.42 7.85
N GLY A 75 30.96 -4.23 6.67
CA GLY A 75 32.09 -3.31 6.44
C GLY A 75 31.68 -1.96 5.92
N ASP A 76 32.63 -1.09 5.61
CA ASP A 76 32.38 0.25 5.06
C ASP A 76 31.67 0.19 3.70
N LYS A 77 31.93 -0.86 2.93
CA LYS A 77 31.36 -1.09 1.61
C LYS A 77 30.16 -2.05 1.66
N ILE A 78 29.14 -1.73 0.90
CA ILE A 78 28.00 -2.63 0.64
C ILE A 78 28.43 -3.62 -0.47
N LYS A 79 28.37 -4.92 -0.19
CA LYS A 79 28.75 -5.98 -1.13
C LYS A 79 27.56 -6.84 -1.49
N LEU A 80 27.23 -6.90 -2.79
CA LEU A 80 26.26 -7.87 -3.29
C LEU A 80 26.82 -9.28 -3.11
N LEU A 81 26.08 -10.15 -2.44
CA LEU A 81 26.41 -11.55 -2.23
C LEU A 81 25.64 -12.46 -3.17
N LEU A 82 24.37 -12.19 -3.37
CA LEU A 82 23.46 -13.08 -4.11
C LEU A 82 22.31 -12.29 -4.68
N ASP A 83 21.93 -12.59 -5.91
CA ASP A 83 20.63 -12.26 -6.49
C ASP A 83 19.87 -13.57 -6.65
N PHE A 84 18.63 -13.64 -6.15
CA PHE A 84 17.88 -14.88 -6.12
C PHE A 84 16.43 -14.66 -6.54
N PRO A 85 15.82 -15.65 -7.23
CA PRO A 85 14.46 -15.54 -7.68
C PRO A 85 13.48 -15.60 -6.50
N THR A 86 12.39 -14.87 -6.65
CA THR A 86 11.24 -14.87 -5.73
C THR A 86 9.95 -15.06 -6.53
N ILE A 87 8.82 -15.17 -5.84
CA ILE A 87 7.52 -14.94 -6.47
C ILE A 87 7.42 -13.50 -6.96
N GLY A 88 6.51 -13.24 -7.87
CA GLY A 88 6.33 -11.91 -8.46
C GLY A 88 6.10 -10.82 -7.42
N GLU A 89 6.82 -9.71 -7.59
CA GLU A 89 6.72 -8.53 -6.75
C GLU A 89 6.90 -8.83 -5.24
N PRO A 90 8.08 -9.28 -4.81
CA PRO A 90 8.33 -9.51 -3.39
C PRO A 90 8.15 -8.21 -2.61
N HIS A 91 7.26 -8.22 -1.62
CA HIS A 91 6.89 -7.00 -0.90
C HIS A 91 7.72 -6.82 0.36
N TYR A 92 7.59 -7.75 1.28
CA TYR A 92 8.27 -7.70 2.57
C TYR A 92 8.55 -9.12 3.08
N ALA A 93 9.55 -9.26 3.92
CA ALA A 93 9.80 -10.49 4.68
C ALA A 93 10.52 -10.19 5.98
N GLU A 94 10.42 -11.12 6.91
CA GLU A 94 11.16 -11.14 8.16
C GLU A 94 12.11 -12.32 8.21
N ALA A 95 13.30 -12.10 8.77
CA ALA A 95 14.24 -13.16 9.04
C ALA A 95 13.93 -13.81 10.39
N LEU A 96 13.56 -15.07 10.36
CA LEU A 96 13.31 -15.85 11.55
C LEU A 96 14.43 -16.90 11.74
N PRO A 97 14.85 -17.19 12.98
CA PRO A 97 15.70 -18.34 13.24
C PRO A 97 15.07 -19.62 12.73
N ALA A 98 15.83 -20.44 12.01
CA ALA A 98 15.33 -21.71 11.44
C ALA A 98 14.70 -22.62 12.51
N SER A 99 15.17 -22.57 13.76
CA SER A 99 14.60 -23.31 14.88
C SER A 99 13.17 -22.91 15.25
N LEU A 100 12.76 -21.66 14.94
CA LEU A 100 11.41 -21.17 15.22
C LEU A 100 10.39 -21.57 14.16
N ILE A 101 10.83 -21.83 12.93
CA ILE A 101 9.95 -22.13 11.79
C ILE A 101 9.97 -23.60 11.39
N LYS A 102 10.85 -24.41 12.01
CA LYS A 102 10.92 -25.84 11.76
C LYS A 102 9.55 -26.48 12.04
N ASP A 103 9.05 -27.26 11.10
CA ASP A 103 7.78 -27.98 11.16
C ASP A 103 6.53 -27.11 11.36
N LYS A 104 6.63 -25.80 11.09
CA LYS A 104 5.49 -24.87 11.15
C LYS A 104 5.00 -24.48 9.76
N GLN A 105 3.69 -24.43 9.62
CA GLN A 105 3.05 -23.86 8.43
C GLN A 105 2.67 -22.41 8.70
N VAL A 106 2.96 -21.53 7.75
CA VAL A 106 2.47 -20.16 7.75
C VAL A 106 0.96 -20.18 7.51
N LYS A 107 0.20 -19.53 8.37
CA LYS A 107 -1.25 -19.36 8.20
C LYS A 107 -1.52 -17.95 7.73
N PHE A 108 -2.16 -17.82 6.58
CA PHE A 108 -2.66 -16.54 6.10
C PHE A 108 -3.91 -16.11 6.88
N TYR A 109 -4.15 -14.82 6.93
CA TYR A 109 -5.36 -14.26 7.56
C TYR A 109 -6.51 -14.33 6.54
N PRO A 110 -7.49 -15.23 6.70
CA PRO A 110 -8.51 -15.41 5.69
C PRO A 110 -9.54 -14.27 5.72
N LEU A 111 -9.85 -13.74 4.54
CA LEU A 111 -10.84 -12.66 4.35
C LEU A 111 -12.24 -13.02 4.89
N GLU A 112 -12.62 -14.29 4.83
CA GLU A 112 -13.89 -14.77 5.35
C GLU A 112 -14.04 -14.61 6.87
N LYS A 113 -12.93 -14.41 7.60
CA LYS A 113 -12.94 -14.09 9.04
C LYS A 113 -13.18 -12.62 9.35
N ASN A 114 -13.23 -11.76 8.35
CA ASN A 114 -13.58 -10.37 8.56
C ASN A 114 -15.02 -10.26 9.06
N SER A 115 -15.18 -9.95 10.33
CA SER A 115 -16.47 -9.80 11.02
C SER A 115 -16.95 -8.34 11.08
N HIS A 116 -16.27 -7.42 10.42
CA HIS A 116 -16.66 -6.03 10.39
C HIS A 116 -18.06 -5.88 9.75
N PRO A 117 -19.00 -5.17 10.35
CA PRO A 117 -20.40 -5.11 9.89
C PRO A 117 -20.56 -4.49 8.50
N TYR A 118 -19.58 -3.70 8.05
CA TYR A 118 -19.56 -3.03 6.76
C TYR A 118 -18.50 -3.61 5.80
N ALA A 119 -18.04 -4.83 6.03
CA ALA A 119 -17.06 -5.48 5.16
C ALA A 119 -17.61 -5.75 3.76
N THR A 120 -16.86 -5.34 2.73
CA THR A 120 -17.14 -5.62 1.31
C THR A 120 -16.24 -6.77 0.87
N LYS A 121 -16.82 -7.96 0.68
CA LYS A 121 -16.04 -9.21 0.50
C LYS A 121 -15.68 -9.53 -0.95
N SER A 122 -16.16 -8.74 -1.90
CA SER A 122 -15.82 -8.86 -3.32
C SER A 122 -15.95 -7.51 -4.02
N PRO A 123 -15.26 -7.26 -5.14
CA PRO A 123 -15.42 -6.04 -5.93
C PRO A 123 -16.87 -5.80 -6.37
N ASP A 124 -17.60 -6.85 -6.71
CA ASP A 124 -18.99 -6.78 -7.17
C ASP A 124 -19.98 -6.39 -6.04
N ALA A 125 -19.57 -6.51 -4.77
CA ALA A 125 -20.38 -6.12 -3.63
C ALA A 125 -20.22 -4.64 -3.24
N THR A 126 -19.44 -3.89 -3.99
CA THR A 126 -19.25 -2.44 -3.82
C THR A 126 -20.57 -1.70 -4.03
N LYS A 127 -20.88 -0.76 -3.14
CA LYS A 127 -22.09 0.04 -3.22
C LYS A 127 -21.95 1.37 -2.50
N ILE A 128 -22.86 2.30 -2.80
CA ILE A 128 -23.01 3.55 -2.07
C ILE A 128 -24.47 3.72 -1.65
N GLU A 129 -24.71 4.05 -0.39
CA GLU A 129 -26.04 4.24 0.17
C GLU A 129 -26.13 5.62 0.85
N ARG A 130 -27.28 6.30 0.67
CA ARG A 130 -27.58 7.56 1.34
C ARG A 130 -28.78 7.37 2.27
N LYS A 131 -28.63 7.82 3.52
CA LYS A 131 -29.70 7.89 4.53
C LYS A 131 -29.74 9.30 5.10
N GLY A 132 -30.60 10.16 4.52
CA GLY A 132 -30.62 11.57 4.86
C GLY A 132 -29.30 12.26 4.50
N LYS A 133 -28.55 12.74 5.51
CA LYS A 133 -27.22 13.32 5.34
C LYS A 133 -26.09 12.30 5.43
N GLU A 134 -26.35 11.12 5.93
CA GLU A 134 -25.35 10.06 6.01
C GLU A 134 -25.17 9.39 4.65
N VAL A 135 -23.92 9.25 4.22
CA VAL A 135 -23.55 8.53 3.00
C VAL A 135 -22.54 7.45 3.36
N HIS A 136 -22.90 6.22 3.10
CA HIS A 136 -22.06 5.07 3.33
C HIS A 136 -21.50 4.56 2.01
N VAL A 137 -20.18 4.56 1.89
CA VAL A 137 -19.42 4.08 0.72
C VAL A 137 -18.76 2.77 1.10
N TYR A 138 -19.22 1.67 0.54
CA TYR A 138 -18.69 0.33 0.74
C TYR A 138 -17.65 0.07 -0.33
N MET A 139 -16.38 0.09 0.06
CA MET A 139 -15.23 0.08 -0.85
C MET A 139 -14.39 -1.17 -0.68
N THR A 140 -13.70 -1.49 -1.75
CA THR A 140 -12.60 -2.47 -1.75
C THR A 140 -11.28 -1.80 -2.09
N SER A 141 -10.21 -2.34 -1.57
CA SER A 141 -8.84 -2.03 -1.98
C SER A 141 -8.10 -3.33 -2.33
N ILE A 142 -7.43 -3.31 -3.46
CA ILE A 142 -6.57 -4.39 -3.96
C ILE A 142 -5.52 -3.74 -4.87
N ARG A 143 -4.36 -4.31 -4.99
CA ARG A 143 -3.32 -3.80 -5.91
C ARG A 143 -3.84 -3.74 -7.35
N SER A 144 -3.93 -2.62 -8.01
CA SER A 144 -3.47 -1.26 -7.70
C SER A 144 -4.63 -0.28 -7.73
N HIS A 145 -5.79 -0.63 -7.21
CA HIS A 145 -6.99 0.20 -7.33
C HIS A 145 -7.92 0.11 -6.12
N PHE A 146 -8.75 1.14 -6.02
CA PHE A 146 -9.94 1.15 -5.17
C PHE A 146 -11.19 0.90 -5.99
N GLY A 147 -12.15 0.21 -5.43
CA GLY A 147 -13.51 0.11 -5.98
C GLY A 147 -14.52 0.64 -4.94
N PRO A 148 -15.28 1.72 -5.22
CA PRO A 148 -15.27 2.56 -6.42
C PRO A 148 -14.07 3.50 -6.48
N ASP A 149 -13.73 3.99 -7.68
CA ASP A 149 -12.67 4.97 -7.93
C ASP A 149 -13.18 6.38 -8.24
N ASN A 150 -14.41 6.53 -8.66
CA ASN A 150 -15.06 7.83 -8.88
C ASN A 150 -16.42 7.86 -8.20
N ILE A 151 -16.65 8.91 -7.42
CA ILE A 151 -17.88 9.09 -6.62
C ILE A 151 -18.46 10.46 -6.88
N GLU A 152 -19.71 10.53 -7.30
CA GLU A 152 -20.45 11.78 -7.50
C GLU A 152 -21.72 11.83 -6.63
N GLY A 153 -22.23 13.03 -6.43
CA GLY A 153 -23.46 13.25 -5.67
C GLY A 153 -23.29 13.38 -4.18
N ILE A 154 -22.06 13.37 -3.66
CA ILE A 154 -21.75 13.85 -2.32
C ILE A 154 -22.05 15.34 -2.26
N LYS A 155 -22.69 15.81 -1.19
CA LYS A 155 -23.07 17.21 -1.01
C LYS A 155 -22.34 17.84 0.15
N LEU A 156 -22.16 19.13 0.07
CA LEU A 156 -21.58 19.90 1.17
C LEU A 156 -22.40 19.68 2.45
N GLY A 157 -21.72 19.27 3.54
CA GLY A 157 -22.32 18.97 4.82
C GLY A 157 -22.90 17.56 4.97
N ASP A 158 -22.70 16.67 3.99
CA ASP A 158 -22.94 15.24 4.17
C ASP A 158 -21.97 14.66 5.19
N GLU A 159 -22.39 13.65 5.94
CA GLU A 159 -21.53 12.81 6.76
C GLU A 159 -21.19 11.55 5.97
N VAL A 160 -19.97 11.50 5.43
CA VAL A 160 -19.54 10.42 4.54
C VAL A 160 -18.71 9.40 5.32
N TYR A 161 -19.10 8.15 5.26
CA TYR A 161 -18.42 7.02 5.89
C TYR A 161 -17.83 6.10 4.81
N PHE A 162 -16.52 6.08 4.67
CA PHE A 162 -15.83 5.19 3.77
C PHE A 162 -15.46 3.92 4.52
N HIS A 163 -16.10 2.82 4.19
CA HIS A 163 -15.82 1.48 4.72
C HIS A 163 -14.92 0.75 3.74
N VAL A 164 -13.62 0.83 3.92
CA VAL A 164 -12.65 0.27 2.99
C VAL A 164 -12.20 -1.10 3.46
N THR A 165 -12.45 -2.13 2.63
CA THR A 165 -12.02 -3.51 2.88
C THR A 165 -10.82 -3.84 2.00
N ASN A 166 -9.74 -4.28 2.60
CA ASN A 166 -8.57 -4.78 1.89
C ASN A 166 -8.78 -6.25 1.49
N LEU A 167 -8.84 -6.50 0.18
CA LEU A 167 -9.09 -7.83 -0.40
C LEU A 167 -7.81 -8.64 -0.66
N GLU A 168 -6.64 -8.09 -0.29
CA GLU A 168 -5.39 -8.81 -0.47
C GLU A 168 -5.37 -10.12 0.30
N GLN A 169 -4.81 -11.13 -0.34
CA GLN A 169 -4.60 -12.43 0.26
C GLN A 169 -3.20 -12.54 0.89
N ASP A 170 -2.29 -11.67 0.49
CA ASP A 170 -0.94 -11.58 1.06
C ASP A 170 -0.99 -10.75 2.33
N TRP A 171 -0.64 -11.34 3.45
CA TRP A 171 -0.73 -10.74 4.78
C TRP A 171 0.14 -9.48 4.97
N ASP A 172 1.09 -9.24 4.10
CA ASP A 172 2.06 -8.15 4.13
C ASP A 172 1.77 -7.03 3.11
N VAL A 173 0.56 -6.98 2.56
CA VAL A 173 0.14 -5.94 1.62
C VAL A 173 -0.97 -5.07 2.22
N PRO A 174 -0.65 -4.20 3.19
CA PRO A 174 -1.59 -3.20 3.67
C PRO A 174 -1.86 -2.15 2.59
N HIS A 175 -3.00 -1.48 2.71
CA HIS A 175 -3.32 -0.28 1.94
C HIS A 175 -3.61 0.87 2.89
N GLY A 176 -3.16 2.05 2.53
CA GLY A 176 -3.60 3.27 3.18
C GLY A 176 -4.77 3.90 2.41
N PHE A 177 -5.60 4.67 3.08
CA PHE A 177 -6.65 5.45 2.45
C PHE A 177 -6.69 6.85 3.04
N ALA A 178 -6.47 7.86 2.21
CA ALA A 178 -6.58 9.27 2.59
C ALA A 178 -7.26 10.08 1.49
N ILE A 179 -7.92 11.16 1.90
CA ILE A 179 -8.57 12.12 1.00
C ILE A 179 -7.74 13.41 0.99
N LYS A 180 -7.20 13.78 -0.16
CA LYS A 180 -6.36 14.98 -0.29
C LYS A 180 -7.13 16.24 0.01
N GLY A 181 -6.63 17.02 0.96
CA GLY A 181 -7.25 18.27 1.38
C GLY A 181 -8.46 18.10 2.29
N ALA A 182 -8.78 16.90 2.75
CA ALA A 182 -9.72 16.68 3.82
C ALA A 182 -9.05 16.91 5.18
N ASN A 183 -9.82 17.39 6.14
CA ASN A 183 -9.38 17.51 7.53
C ASN A 183 -9.67 16.20 8.28
N THR A 184 -9.01 15.12 7.85
CA THR A 184 -9.15 13.79 8.44
C THR A 184 -7.82 13.04 8.39
N ALA A 185 -7.63 12.11 9.31
CA ALA A 185 -6.48 11.21 9.30
C ALA A 185 -6.61 10.17 8.18
N GLU A 186 -5.50 9.54 7.83
CA GLU A 186 -5.50 8.35 6.99
C GLU A 186 -5.99 7.11 7.75
N ALA A 187 -6.48 6.14 7.02
CA ALA A 187 -6.79 4.81 7.55
C ALA A 187 -5.81 3.79 6.96
N LEU A 188 -5.13 3.05 7.82
CA LEU A 188 -4.32 1.89 7.42
C LEU A 188 -5.19 0.63 7.47
N ILE A 189 -5.31 -0.06 6.36
CA ILE A 189 -6.18 -1.23 6.20
C ILE A 189 -5.32 -2.47 5.96
N MET A 190 -5.22 -3.32 6.98
CA MET A 190 -4.50 -4.58 6.87
C MET A 190 -5.21 -5.57 5.95
N PRO A 191 -4.49 -6.51 5.31
CA PRO A 191 -5.09 -7.55 4.48
C PRO A 191 -6.24 -8.27 5.19
N GLY A 192 -7.36 -8.44 4.51
CA GLY A 192 -8.56 -9.07 5.06
C GLY A 192 -9.33 -8.23 6.08
N ALA A 193 -8.86 -7.03 6.42
CA ALA A 193 -9.53 -6.13 7.37
C ALA A 193 -10.41 -5.09 6.67
N THR A 194 -11.27 -4.45 7.46
CA THR A 194 -12.07 -3.28 7.04
C THR A 194 -11.83 -2.15 8.01
N GLN A 195 -11.61 -0.95 7.50
CA GLN A 195 -11.54 0.29 8.28
C GLN A 195 -12.61 1.27 7.82
N THR A 196 -13.08 2.08 8.75
CA THR A 196 -14.05 3.14 8.46
C THR A 196 -13.43 4.51 8.70
N LEU A 197 -13.40 5.33 7.66
CA LEU A 197 -13.02 6.74 7.73
C LEU A 197 -14.29 7.60 7.62
N LYS A 198 -14.52 8.48 8.58
CA LYS A 198 -15.58 9.50 8.51
C LYS A 198 -15.01 10.80 7.95
N TRP A 199 -15.72 11.40 7.00
CA TRP A 199 -15.42 12.71 6.45
C TRP A 199 -16.67 13.56 6.30
N VAL A 200 -16.56 14.83 6.66
CA VAL A 200 -17.59 15.84 6.41
C VAL A 200 -16.96 16.91 5.50
N PRO A 201 -17.35 16.97 4.21
CA PRO A 201 -16.79 17.96 3.31
C PRO A 201 -17.17 19.39 3.73
N ASP A 202 -16.18 20.25 3.82
CA ASP A 202 -16.28 21.66 4.23
C ASP A 202 -16.35 22.62 3.04
N ARG A 203 -16.15 22.13 1.82
CA ARG A 203 -16.21 22.92 0.58
C ARG A 203 -16.62 22.04 -0.61
N VAL A 204 -17.14 22.68 -1.64
CA VAL A 204 -17.42 22.07 -2.95
C VAL A 204 -16.13 21.88 -3.73
N GLY A 205 -16.08 20.87 -4.60
CA GLY A 205 -14.90 20.61 -5.43
C GLY A 205 -14.70 19.15 -5.75
N VAL A 206 -13.53 18.85 -6.31
CA VAL A 206 -13.06 17.49 -6.56
C VAL A 206 -11.95 17.17 -5.59
N PHE A 207 -12.09 16.09 -4.88
CA PHE A 207 -11.17 15.62 -3.86
C PHE A 207 -10.58 14.28 -4.28
N PRO A 208 -9.29 14.24 -4.64
CA PRO A 208 -8.62 12.97 -4.85
C PRO A 208 -8.53 12.19 -3.54
N PHE A 209 -8.72 10.89 -3.60
CA PHE A 209 -8.31 9.94 -2.56
C PHE A 209 -7.26 8.99 -3.13
N TYR A 210 -6.40 8.45 -2.29
CA TYR A 210 -5.26 7.68 -2.74
C TYR A 210 -4.76 6.72 -1.67
N CYS A 211 -4.00 5.72 -2.10
CA CYS A 211 -3.28 4.84 -1.21
C CYS A 211 -2.07 5.57 -0.61
N THR A 212 -1.91 5.51 0.71
CA THR A 212 -0.80 6.16 1.42
C THR A 212 0.32 5.20 1.78
N ASP A 213 0.08 3.88 1.70
CA ASP A 213 1.08 2.86 1.98
C ASP A 213 1.55 2.17 0.69
N PHE A 214 2.86 2.05 0.53
CA PHE A 214 3.44 1.50 -0.70
C PHE A 214 3.10 0.01 -0.84
N CYS A 215 2.14 -0.28 -1.69
CA CYS A 215 1.55 -1.61 -1.83
C CYS A 215 2.00 -2.36 -3.10
N SER A 216 2.39 -1.65 -4.17
CA SER A 216 2.77 -2.29 -5.44
C SER A 216 3.58 -1.36 -6.33
N ALA A 217 4.04 -1.88 -7.47
CA ALA A 217 4.70 -1.11 -8.51
C ALA A 217 3.81 0.02 -9.07
N LEU A 218 2.49 -0.20 -9.09
CA LEU A 218 1.48 0.76 -9.53
C LEU A 218 0.82 1.51 -8.36
N HIS A 219 1.50 1.59 -7.21
CA HIS A 219 0.98 2.26 -6.03
C HIS A 219 0.46 3.68 -6.29
N GLN A 220 1.15 4.46 -7.12
CA GLN A 220 0.76 5.83 -7.44
C GLN A 220 -0.47 5.92 -8.35
N GLU A 221 -0.82 4.84 -9.03
CA GLU A 221 -2.04 4.73 -9.82
C GLU A 221 -3.27 4.38 -8.96
N MET A 222 -3.03 3.95 -7.70
CA MET A 222 -4.08 3.57 -6.77
C MET A 222 -4.73 4.80 -6.15
N GLN A 223 -5.61 5.43 -6.90
CA GLN A 223 -6.30 6.67 -6.56
C GLN A 223 -7.71 6.71 -7.13
N GLY A 224 -8.49 7.69 -6.67
CA GLY A 224 -9.81 7.98 -7.19
C GLY A 224 -10.24 9.40 -6.83
N TYR A 225 -11.49 9.74 -7.14
CA TYR A 225 -11.99 11.10 -7.02
C TYR A 225 -13.39 11.13 -6.41
N ILE A 226 -13.61 12.10 -5.54
CA ILE A 226 -14.93 12.41 -4.97
C ILE A 226 -15.31 13.81 -5.44
N ARG A 227 -16.46 13.94 -6.08
CA ARG A 227 -17.04 15.24 -6.41
C ARG A 227 -18.05 15.66 -5.36
N VAL A 228 -17.76 16.74 -4.68
CA VAL A 228 -18.64 17.39 -3.72
C VAL A 228 -19.41 18.51 -4.39
N SER A 229 -20.73 18.42 -4.37
CA SER A 229 -21.67 19.40 -4.93
C SER A 229 -22.24 20.31 -3.84
N PRO A 230 -22.81 21.47 -4.19
CA PRO A 230 -23.52 22.32 -3.23
C PRO A 230 -24.62 21.55 -2.45
N ALA A 231 -24.92 21.96 -1.22
CA ALA A 231 -25.87 21.30 -0.34
C ALA A 231 -27.28 21.10 -0.95
N GLY A 232 -27.76 22.03 -1.75
CA GLY A 232 -29.06 21.92 -2.44
C GLY A 232 -29.04 21.26 -3.81
N SER A 233 -27.93 20.65 -4.20
CA SER A 233 -27.74 20.05 -5.53
C SER A 233 -28.64 18.82 -5.75
N ASN A 234 -29.16 18.69 -6.97
CA ASN A 234 -29.90 17.50 -7.42
C ASN A 234 -29.02 16.47 -8.13
N VAL A 235 -27.69 16.60 -8.06
CA VAL A 235 -26.76 15.60 -8.63
C VAL A 235 -27.02 14.24 -7.97
N PRO A 236 -27.33 13.20 -8.76
CA PRO A 236 -27.59 11.87 -8.22
C PRO A 236 -26.31 11.29 -7.61
N LEU A 237 -26.49 10.45 -6.59
CA LEU A 237 -25.40 9.68 -6.01
C LEU A 237 -25.05 8.53 -6.96
N THR A 238 -23.88 8.61 -7.57
CA THR A 238 -23.38 7.64 -8.54
C THR A 238 -21.92 7.32 -8.29
N TYR A 239 -21.48 6.20 -8.81
CA TYR A 239 -20.07 5.80 -8.75
C TYR A 239 -19.67 4.98 -9.98
N SER A 240 -18.36 4.93 -10.25
CA SER A 240 -17.80 4.00 -11.22
C SER A 240 -16.74 3.10 -10.57
N LEU A 241 -16.61 1.92 -11.13
CA LEU A 241 -15.52 1.01 -10.86
C LEU A 241 -14.51 1.19 -11.98
N GLY A 242 -13.27 1.50 -11.65
CA GLY A 242 -12.17 1.49 -12.61
C GLY A 242 -12.07 0.12 -13.26
N LYS A 243 -11.77 0.11 -14.55
CA LYS A 243 -11.55 -1.13 -15.32
C LYS A 243 -10.08 -1.48 -15.31
#